data_1618f5ab1ba69ebdb91f481d1848bebe
#
_entry.id   1618f5ab1ba69ebdb91f481d1848bebe
#
_cell.length_a   1.000
_cell.length_b   1.000
_cell.length_c   1.000
_cell.angle_alpha   90.00
_cell.angle_beta   90.00
_cell.angle_gamma   90.00
#
_symmetry.space_group_name_H-M   'P 1'
#
loop_
_entity.id
_entity.type
_entity.pdbx_description
1 polymer ?
#
loop_
_entity_poly.entity_id
_entity_poly.type
_entity_poly.pdbx_seq_one_letter_code
_entity_poly.pdbx_strand_id
1 'polypeptide(L)'
;MVQAYLNFSGLEYSTIPSSNHGSPSGILPFMQPAAPAKESSTVPDAVPSNKLRKWANTQTSKATEESEDLRYEAYASLVNNALRKAWVCRPDQALRLEFLANHEQLYQLYLHPSNASLVHKLYVAPCSSTLPVKFAIYHQLRDAAENELCKSSHSNTVSEEDIIRDARNAFSALSELLGEGEWFFSQSQPSMLDASIFAYTHLILDEELSWGSNGLATQIARHQNLVNHRNRVLEQYF
;
A
#
# COMPACT_ATOMS: atom_id res chain seq x y z
N MET A 1 -0.53 -5.03 -1.67
CA MET A 1 -0.63 -4.83 -3.12
C MET A 1 0.19 -5.85 -3.91
N VAL A 2 1.54 -5.84 -3.89
CA VAL A 2 2.37 -6.77 -4.69
C VAL A 2 2.04 -8.23 -4.40
N GLN A 3 2.00 -8.65 -3.14
CA GLN A 3 1.66 -10.02 -2.76
C GLN A 3 0.27 -10.43 -3.26
N ALA A 4 -0.74 -9.56 -3.09
CA ALA A 4 -2.08 -9.83 -3.59
C ALA A 4 -2.08 -10.04 -5.11
N TYR A 5 -1.37 -9.18 -5.85
CA TYR A 5 -1.26 -9.32 -7.29
C TYR A 5 -0.56 -10.61 -7.72
N LEU A 6 0.50 -11.03 -7.03
CA LEU A 6 1.17 -12.31 -7.29
C LEU A 6 0.25 -13.50 -7.02
N ASN A 7 -0.53 -13.45 -5.92
CA ASN A 7 -1.51 -14.47 -5.60
C ASN A 7 -2.61 -14.53 -6.68
N PHE A 8 -3.13 -13.40 -7.14
CA PHE A 8 -4.10 -13.33 -8.23
C PHE A 8 -3.55 -13.96 -9.52
N SER A 9 -2.27 -13.74 -9.79
CA SER A 9 -1.57 -14.29 -10.95
C SER A 9 -1.25 -15.80 -10.78
N GLY A 10 -1.51 -16.39 -9.62
CA GLY A 10 -1.19 -17.80 -9.31
C GLY A 10 0.30 -18.09 -9.25
N LEU A 11 1.13 -17.09 -8.95
CA LEU A 11 2.58 -17.23 -8.84
C LEU A 11 2.97 -17.60 -7.40
N GLU A 12 3.70 -18.67 -7.23
CA GLU A 12 4.25 -19.06 -5.94
C GLU A 12 5.47 -18.20 -5.60
N TYR A 13 5.54 -17.72 -4.37
CA TYR A 13 6.66 -16.92 -3.86
C TYR A 13 6.87 -17.15 -2.37
N SER A 14 8.05 -16.83 -1.88
CA SER A 14 8.35 -16.72 -0.45
C SER A 14 8.75 -15.29 -0.11
N THR A 15 8.40 -14.84 1.10
CA THR A 15 8.76 -13.50 1.57
C THR A 15 9.98 -13.58 2.48
N ILE A 16 10.97 -12.74 2.19
CA ILE A 16 12.20 -12.63 2.98
C ILE A 16 12.35 -11.18 3.44
N PRO A 17 12.55 -10.92 4.74
CA PRO A 17 12.85 -9.57 5.21
C PRO A 17 14.10 -9.02 4.54
N SER A 18 14.03 -7.78 4.05
CA SER A 18 15.14 -7.12 3.39
C SER A 18 15.15 -5.63 3.73
N SER A 19 16.23 -4.95 3.35
CA SER A 19 16.36 -3.50 3.46
C SER A 19 16.41 -2.86 2.07
N ASN A 20 16.20 -1.55 2.00
CA ASN A 20 16.28 -0.80 0.74
C ASN A 20 17.68 -0.93 0.08
N HIS A 21 18.73 -1.15 0.86
CA HIS A 21 20.08 -1.38 0.34
C HIS A 21 20.22 -2.72 -0.41
N GLY A 22 19.36 -3.70 -0.10
CA GLY A 22 19.34 -4.98 -0.82
C GLY A 22 18.60 -4.92 -2.15
N SER A 23 17.84 -3.85 -2.40
CA SER A 23 17.07 -3.68 -3.63
C SER A 23 17.92 -3.07 -4.75
N PRO A 24 17.85 -3.59 -5.99
CA PRO A 24 18.56 -3.01 -7.13
C PRO A 24 18.12 -1.59 -7.48
N SER A 25 16.93 -1.18 -7.05
CA SER A 25 16.39 0.15 -7.24
C SER A 25 16.37 1.01 -5.98
N GLY A 26 16.91 0.50 -4.86
CA GLY A 26 16.80 1.17 -3.56
C GLY A 26 15.41 1.15 -2.95
N ILE A 27 14.46 0.41 -3.54
CA ILE A 27 13.04 0.41 -3.18
C ILE A 27 12.57 -1.00 -2.83
N LEU A 28 11.81 -1.14 -1.76
CA LEU A 28 11.08 -2.35 -1.42
C LEU A 28 9.60 -2.24 -1.87
N PRO A 29 8.97 -3.36 -2.21
CA PRO A 29 9.54 -4.69 -2.37
C PRO A 29 10.26 -4.86 -3.71
N PHE A 30 11.16 -5.82 -3.80
CA PHE A 30 11.69 -6.33 -5.05
C PHE A 30 11.54 -7.85 -5.08
N MET A 31 11.61 -8.46 -6.25
CA MET A 31 11.57 -9.91 -6.39
C MET A 31 12.88 -10.44 -6.94
N GLN A 32 13.36 -11.51 -6.34
CA GLN A 32 14.44 -12.30 -6.86
C GLN A 32 13.86 -13.56 -7.53
N PRO A 33 13.85 -13.64 -8.86
CA PRO A 33 13.39 -14.85 -9.54
C PRO A 33 14.25 -16.07 -9.14
N ALA A 34 13.63 -17.23 -9.04
CA ALA A 34 14.37 -18.47 -8.81
C ALA A 34 15.33 -18.73 -9.98
N ALA A 35 16.53 -19.22 -9.66
CA ALA A 35 17.45 -19.66 -10.70
C ALA A 35 16.86 -20.85 -11.46
N PRO A 36 16.95 -20.92 -12.79
CA PRO A 36 16.52 -22.09 -13.54
C PRO A 36 17.31 -23.31 -13.10
N ALA A 37 16.61 -24.43 -12.92
CA ALA A 37 17.17 -25.68 -12.38
C ALA A 37 18.26 -26.33 -13.23
N LYS A 38 18.54 -25.81 -14.42
CA LYS A 38 19.56 -26.35 -15.35
C LYS A 38 20.32 -25.20 -16.04
N GLU A 39 21.64 -25.25 -15.94
CA GLU A 39 22.65 -24.70 -16.86
C GLU A 39 23.05 -23.21 -16.79
N SER A 40 22.63 -22.42 -15.82
CA SER A 40 23.25 -21.07 -15.71
C SER A 40 23.75 -20.81 -14.31
N SER A 41 25.06 -20.58 -14.17
CA SER A 41 25.70 -20.11 -12.93
C SER A 41 25.37 -18.65 -12.61
N THR A 42 24.53 -18.00 -13.40
CA THR A 42 24.13 -16.60 -13.23
C THR A 42 22.78 -16.53 -12.49
N VAL A 43 22.79 -15.91 -11.33
CA VAL A 43 21.54 -15.56 -10.62
C VAL A 43 20.76 -14.57 -11.50
N PRO A 44 19.48 -14.81 -11.78
CA PRO A 44 18.68 -13.87 -12.55
C PRO A 44 18.65 -12.48 -11.90
N ASP A 45 18.57 -11.44 -12.71
CA ASP A 45 18.48 -10.07 -12.21
C ASP A 45 17.24 -9.87 -11.33
N ALA A 46 17.41 -9.19 -10.22
CA ALA A 46 16.30 -8.86 -9.33
C ALA A 46 15.34 -7.86 -10.02
N VAL A 47 14.05 -8.14 -9.87
CA VAL A 47 12.98 -7.35 -10.49
C VAL A 47 12.48 -6.28 -9.51
N PRO A 48 12.66 -5.00 -9.81
CA PRO A 48 12.20 -3.92 -8.94
C PRO A 48 10.66 -3.81 -8.96
N SER A 49 10.10 -3.20 -7.91
CA SER A 49 8.65 -3.12 -7.69
C SER A 49 7.86 -2.55 -8.87
N ASN A 50 8.40 -1.55 -9.57
CA ASN A 50 7.76 -0.92 -10.73
C ASN A 50 7.72 -1.81 -11.98
N LYS A 51 8.54 -2.85 -12.05
CA LYS A 51 8.56 -3.83 -13.15
C LYS A 51 7.89 -5.16 -12.78
N LEU A 52 7.52 -5.36 -11.51
CA LEU A 52 6.96 -6.62 -11.02
C LEU A 52 5.71 -7.05 -11.77
N ARG A 53 4.79 -6.12 -12.03
CA ARG A 53 3.58 -6.42 -12.80
C ARG A 53 3.91 -6.95 -14.21
N LYS A 54 4.78 -6.22 -14.92
CA LYS A 54 5.18 -6.63 -16.28
C LYS A 54 5.87 -7.99 -16.26
N TRP A 55 6.73 -8.22 -15.28
CA TRP A 55 7.39 -9.51 -15.10
C TRP A 55 6.38 -10.62 -14.79
N ALA A 56 5.48 -10.43 -13.82
CA ALA A 56 4.45 -11.41 -13.48
C ALA A 56 3.62 -11.81 -14.69
N ASN A 57 3.22 -10.85 -15.52
CA ASN A 57 2.46 -11.11 -16.75
C ASN A 57 3.25 -11.93 -17.78
N THR A 58 4.58 -11.94 -17.73
CA THR A 58 5.39 -12.82 -18.60
C THR A 58 5.52 -14.24 -18.05
N GLN A 59 5.26 -14.46 -16.76
CA GLN A 59 5.40 -15.76 -16.10
C GLN A 59 4.10 -16.59 -16.12
N THR A 60 2.98 -15.95 -16.35
CA THR A 60 1.67 -16.62 -16.28
C THR A 60 0.82 -16.27 -17.49
N SER A 61 0.04 -17.27 -17.96
CA SER A 61 -1.04 -17.03 -18.93
C SER A 61 -2.30 -16.45 -18.28
N LYS A 62 -2.36 -16.40 -16.95
CA LYS A 62 -3.42 -15.75 -16.17
C LYS A 62 -3.12 -14.25 -15.96
N ALA A 63 -2.59 -13.57 -16.98
CA ALA A 63 -2.41 -12.14 -16.92
C ALA A 63 -3.74 -11.47 -16.59
N THR A 64 -3.79 -10.78 -15.47
CA THR A 64 -4.95 -9.96 -15.14
C THR A 64 -4.94 -8.76 -16.08
N GLU A 65 -5.82 -8.77 -17.07
CA GLU A 65 -5.97 -7.66 -17.99
C GLU A 65 -6.50 -6.43 -17.24
N GLU A 66 -5.95 -5.28 -17.54
CA GLU A 66 -6.52 -4.02 -17.06
C GLU A 66 -7.84 -3.79 -17.80
N SER A 67 -8.80 -3.21 -17.09
CA SER A 67 -10.05 -2.84 -17.72
C SER A 67 -9.81 -1.82 -18.85
N GLU A 68 -10.40 -2.03 -20.01
CA GLU A 68 -10.43 -1.06 -21.09
C GLU A 68 -11.38 0.12 -20.83
N ASP A 69 -12.03 0.14 -19.67
CA ASP A 69 -12.91 1.23 -19.26
C ASP A 69 -12.10 2.54 -19.12
N LEU A 70 -12.53 3.58 -19.81
CA LEU A 70 -11.90 4.90 -19.76
C LEU A 70 -11.80 5.49 -18.35
N ARG A 71 -12.66 5.03 -17.42
CA ARG A 71 -12.66 5.45 -16.03
C ARG A 71 -11.55 4.77 -15.21
N TYR A 72 -10.94 3.68 -15.71
CA TYR A 72 -9.92 2.93 -14.98
C TYR A 72 -8.79 3.83 -14.48
N GLU A 73 -8.23 4.66 -15.36
CA GLU A 73 -7.15 5.58 -15.00
C GLU A 73 -7.58 6.61 -13.94
N ALA A 74 -8.82 7.08 -14.01
CA ALA A 74 -9.36 8.02 -13.02
C ALA A 74 -9.48 7.35 -11.64
N TYR A 75 -9.98 6.13 -11.57
CA TYR A 75 -10.07 5.39 -10.30
C TYR A 75 -8.71 4.88 -9.81
N ALA A 76 -7.83 4.45 -10.70
CA ALA A 76 -6.44 4.15 -10.35
C ALA A 76 -5.73 5.39 -9.78
N SER A 77 -5.99 6.57 -10.36
CA SER A 77 -5.51 7.85 -9.83
C SER A 77 -6.18 8.20 -8.49
N LEU A 78 -7.47 7.97 -8.32
CA LEU A 78 -8.17 8.15 -7.05
C LEU A 78 -7.56 7.28 -5.95
N VAL A 79 -7.37 5.99 -6.21
CA VAL A 79 -6.71 5.05 -5.29
C VAL A 79 -5.27 5.50 -5.01
N ASN A 80 -4.54 5.91 -6.04
CA ASN A 80 -3.18 6.37 -5.90
C ASN A 80 -3.07 7.75 -5.23
N ASN A 81 -4.03 8.62 -5.36
CA ASN A 81 -3.99 9.97 -4.79
C ASN A 81 -4.75 10.08 -3.48
N ALA A 82 -5.91 9.46 -3.32
CA ALA A 82 -6.67 9.54 -2.09
C ALA A 82 -6.33 8.41 -1.11
N LEU A 83 -6.15 7.16 -1.58
CA LEU A 83 -5.81 6.03 -0.72
C LEU A 83 -4.32 5.72 -0.67
N ARG A 84 -3.60 5.85 -1.79
CA ARG A 84 -2.16 5.62 -1.82
C ARG A 84 -1.37 6.78 -1.23
N LYS A 85 -1.86 7.99 -1.28
CA LYS A 85 -1.35 9.06 -0.43
C LYS A 85 -1.40 8.64 1.04
N ALA A 86 -2.11 7.59 1.31
CA ALA A 86 -2.20 6.94 2.59
C ALA A 86 -1.10 5.89 2.88
N TRP A 87 -0.36 5.30 1.91
CA TRP A 87 0.45 4.11 2.25
C TRP A 87 1.78 3.88 1.54
N VAL A 88 2.26 4.54 0.53
CA VAL A 88 3.46 4.05 -0.18
C VAL A 88 4.70 4.90 -0.02
N CYS A 89 5.71 4.31 0.63
CA CYS A 89 7.12 4.62 0.38
C CYS A 89 7.49 4.34 -1.07
N ARG A 90 7.79 5.37 -1.84
CA ARG A 90 8.67 5.26 -2.99
C ARG A 90 10.02 5.84 -2.61
N PRO A 91 11.08 5.06 -2.54
CA PRO A 91 12.41 5.60 -2.59
C PRO A 91 12.89 5.55 -4.04
N ASP A 92 12.73 6.61 -4.79
CA ASP A 92 13.51 6.80 -5.99
C ASP A 92 14.05 8.23 -6.04
N GLN A 93 15.36 8.28 -6.05
CA GLN A 93 16.24 9.40 -6.41
C GLN A 93 16.13 10.76 -5.73
N ALA A 94 15.62 10.89 -4.64
CA ALA A 94 16.07 11.95 -3.76
C ALA A 94 15.84 11.43 -2.37
N LEU A 95 16.85 10.92 -1.79
CA LEU A 95 16.95 10.46 -0.41
C LEU A 95 16.29 11.36 0.65
N ARG A 96 15.31 12.18 0.28
CA ARG A 96 14.69 13.16 1.13
C ARG A 96 13.20 13.47 0.96
N LEU A 97 12.52 13.16 -0.14
CA LEU A 97 11.24 13.83 -0.40
C LEU A 97 10.06 12.97 -0.83
N GLU A 98 10.24 11.71 -1.22
CA GLU A 98 9.13 10.87 -1.71
C GLU A 98 8.61 9.85 -0.71
N PHE A 99 9.17 9.82 0.48
CA PHE A 99 8.71 8.97 1.59
C PHE A 99 7.28 9.31 2.06
N LEU A 100 6.69 10.40 1.60
CA LEU A 100 5.72 11.15 2.36
C LEU A 100 4.46 11.60 1.62
N ALA A 101 4.19 11.10 0.43
CA ALA A 101 3.01 11.52 -0.33
C ALA A 101 1.71 10.83 0.11
N ASN A 102 1.42 10.81 1.43
CA ASN A 102 0.31 10.00 1.96
C ASN A 102 -0.41 10.73 3.10
N HIS A 103 -1.29 11.65 2.77
CA HIS A 103 -1.85 12.59 3.72
C HIS A 103 -2.66 11.96 4.85
N GLU A 104 -3.54 11.05 4.54
CA GLU A 104 -4.54 10.58 5.51
C GLU A 104 -4.00 9.55 6.49
N GLN A 105 -3.24 8.57 6.01
CA GLN A 105 -2.61 7.60 6.90
C GLN A 105 -1.31 8.12 7.50
N LEU A 106 -0.63 9.04 6.84
CA LEU A 106 0.47 9.76 7.48
C LEU A 106 -0.01 10.44 8.73
N TYR A 107 -1.15 11.13 8.66
CA TYR A 107 -1.75 11.71 9.84
C TYR A 107 -2.14 10.63 10.83
N GLN A 108 -2.97 9.67 10.40
CA GLN A 108 -3.52 8.64 11.28
C GLN A 108 -2.41 7.77 11.91
N LEU A 109 -1.43 7.34 11.11
CA LEU A 109 -0.36 6.47 11.59
C LEU A 109 0.72 7.25 12.37
N TYR A 110 1.28 8.31 11.79
CA TYR A 110 2.47 8.95 12.36
C TYR A 110 2.18 10.15 13.24
N LEU A 111 1.09 10.90 13.00
CA LEU A 111 0.83 12.13 13.72
C LEU A 111 -0.24 11.99 14.80
N HIS A 112 -1.20 11.08 14.63
CA HIS A 112 -2.24 10.87 15.63
C HIS A 112 -1.63 10.32 16.94
N PRO A 113 -1.81 11.02 18.08
CA PRO A 113 -1.12 10.67 19.34
C PRO A 113 -1.38 9.25 19.82
N SER A 114 -2.61 8.74 19.63
CA SER A 114 -3.00 7.39 20.04
C SER A 114 -2.27 6.27 19.31
N ASN A 115 -1.67 6.54 18.13
CA ASN A 115 -0.97 5.56 17.32
C ASN A 115 0.56 5.60 17.47
N ALA A 116 1.08 6.41 18.39
CA ALA A 116 2.52 6.51 18.64
C ALA A 116 3.17 5.17 19.00
N SER A 117 2.47 4.33 19.78
CA SER A 117 2.94 2.99 20.14
C SER A 117 3.03 2.05 18.92
N LEU A 118 2.11 2.17 17.97
CA LEU A 118 2.11 1.41 16.73
C LEU A 118 3.29 1.81 15.84
N VAL A 119 3.55 3.11 15.66
CA VAL A 119 4.74 3.60 14.95
C VAL A 119 6.01 3.06 15.57
N HIS A 120 6.08 3.11 16.90
CA HIS A 120 7.25 2.60 17.61
C HIS A 120 7.43 1.10 17.38
N LYS A 121 6.37 0.29 17.47
CA LYS A 121 6.40 -1.15 17.24
C LYS A 121 6.85 -1.51 15.81
N LEU A 122 6.30 -0.84 14.82
CA LEU A 122 6.52 -1.19 13.41
C LEU A 122 7.83 -0.65 12.82
N TYR A 123 8.21 0.60 13.16
CA TYR A 123 9.25 1.32 12.44
C TYR A 123 10.45 1.71 13.31
N VAL A 124 10.27 1.86 14.61
CA VAL A 124 11.34 2.33 15.49
C VAL A 124 12.06 1.19 16.19
N ALA A 125 11.29 0.26 16.77
CA ALA A 125 11.85 -0.84 17.54
C ALA A 125 12.75 -1.77 16.70
N PRO A 126 12.41 -2.12 15.45
CA PRO A 126 13.26 -2.96 14.62
C PRO A 126 14.57 -2.31 14.18
N CYS A 127 14.64 -0.97 14.15
CA CYS A 127 15.78 -0.25 13.59
C CYS A 127 16.96 -0.11 14.56
N SER A 128 16.71 -0.08 15.87
CA SER A 128 17.76 0.11 16.86
C SER A 128 17.36 -0.41 18.23
N SER A 129 18.36 -0.85 19.02
CA SER A 129 18.21 -1.18 20.44
C SER A 129 18.39 0.03 21.36
N THR A 130 19.07 1.09 20.90
CA THR A 130 19.47 2.24 21.71
C THR A 130 18.38 3.30 21.81
N LEU A 131 18.08 3.78 23.02
CA LEU A 131 17.01 4.75 23.25
C LEU A 131 17.17 6.09 22.51
N PRO A 132 18.39 6.72 22.48
CA PRO A 132 18.57 7.97 21.76
C PRO A 132 18.30 7.86 20.26
N VAL A 133 18.71 6.74 19.65
CA VAL A 133 18.50 6.49 18.22
C VAL A 133 17.01 6.24 17.94
N LYS A 134 16.33 5.49 18.79
CA LYS A 134 14.86 5.30 18.70
C LYS A 134 14.12 6.63 18.74
N PHE A 135 14.49 7.50 19.68
CA PHE A 135 13.90 8.83 19.79
C PHE A 135 14.14 9.66 18.53
N ALA A 136 15.37 9.69 18.02
CA ALA A 136 15.68 10.42 16.80
C ALA A 136 14.89 9.89 15.59
N ILE A 137 14.82 8.56 15.39
CA ILE A 137 14.03 7.94 14.31
C ILE A 137 12.55 8.32 14.42
N TYR A 138 11.97 8.22 15.61
CA TYR A 138 10.57 8.58 15.84
C TYR A 138 10.26 10.03 15.44
N HIS A 139 11.08 10.98 15.88
CA HIS A 139 10.93 12.39 15.53
C HIS A 139 11.12 12.63 14.03
N GLN A 140 12.14 12.03 13.43
CA GLN A 140 12.37 12.14 11.98
C GLN A 140 11.17 11.64 11.15
N LEU A 141 10.55 10.52 11.55
CA LEU A 141 9.35 10.00 10.89
C LEU A 141 8.17 10.95 11.01
N ARG A 142 7.96 11.54 12.19
CA ARG A 142 6.88 12.52 12.40
C ARG A 142 7.10 13.81 11.62
N ASP A 143 8.29 14.39 11.73
CA ASP A 143 8.64 15.63 11.03
C ASP A 143 8.51 15.44 9.51
N ALA A 144 8.92 14.28 9.05
CA ALA A 144 8.80 13.90 7.67
C ALA A 144 7.33 13.79 7.25
N ALA A 145 6.47 13.16 8.03
CA ALA A 145 5.04 13.07 7.77
C ALA A 145 4.36 14.44 7.78
N GLU A 146 4.66 15.29 8.76
CA GLU A 146 4.12 16.62 8.87
C GLU A 146 4.51 17.52 7.68
N ASN A 147 5.78 17.50 7.29
CA ASN A 147 6.27 18.26 6.14
C ASN A 147 5.57 17.89 4.85
N GLU A 148 5.24 16.61 4.68
CA GLU A 148 4.55 16.16 3.48
C GLU A 148 3.08 16.55 3.48
N LEU A 149 2.42 16.40 4.60
CA LEU A 149 1.06 16.87 4.76
C LEU A 149 0.94 18.37 4.45
N CYS A 150 1.89 19.19 4.94
CA CYS A 150 1.91 20.62 4.66
C CYS A 150 2.15 20.96 3.17
N LYS A 151 2.99 20.19 2.47
CA LYS A 151 3.26 20.44 1.04
C LYS A 151 2.07 20.15 0.15
N SER A 152 1.23 19.25 0.52
CA SER A 152 0.14 18.75 -0.30
C SER A 152 -1.21 19.35 0.04
N SER A 153 -1.38 19.84 1.22
CA SER A 153 -2.47 20.76 1.53
C SER A 153 -2.03 22.16 1.08
N HIS A 154 -2.80 22.81 0.23
CA HIS A 154 -2.54 24.21 -0.16
C HIS A 154 -2.69 25.18 1.03
N SER A 155 -2.81 24.67 2.23
CA SER A 155 -2.91 25.39 3.50
C SER A 155 -1.78 24.94 4.44
N ASN A 156 -1.24 25.88 5.21
CA ASN A 156 -0.21 25.61 6.22
C ASN A 156 -0.71 24.79 7.43
N THR A 157 -1.96 24.32 7.41
CA THR A 157 -2.57 23.54 8.49
C THR A 157 -3.24 22.33 7.93
N VAL A 158 -2.92 21.19 8.50
CA VAL A 158 -3.57 19.90 8.18
C VAL A 158 -4.76 19.73 9.11
N SER A 159 -5.97 19.66 8.53
CA SER A 159 -7.18 19.37 9.27
C SER A 159 -7.51 17.89 9.19
N GLU A 160 -7.64 17.23 10.33
CA GLU A 160 -8.10 15.84 10.41
C GLU A 160 -9.48 15.65 9.75
N GLU A 161 -10.34 16.65 9.90
CA GLU A 161 -11.70 16.62 9.32
C GLU A 161 -11.67 16.59 7.79
N ASP A 162 -10.78 17.37 7.16
CA ASP A 162 -10.61 17.40 5.71
C ASP A 162 -10.07 16.06 5.20
N ILE A 163 -9.11 15.50 5.90
CA ILE A 163 -8.52 14.18 5.62
C ILE A 163 -9.60 13.09 5.64
N ILE A 164 -10.38 13.01 6.72
CA ILE A 164 -11.44 12.00 6.85
C ILE A 164 -12.55 12.22 5.82
N ARG A 165 -12.85 13.47 5.46
CA ARG A 165 -13.82 13.79 4.41
C ARG A 165 -13.36 13.27 3.05
N ASP A 166 -12.10 13.48 2.69
CA ASP A 166 -11.54 13.04 1.41
C ASP A 166 -11.50 11.51 1.32
N ALA A 167 -11.12 10.82 2.42
CA ALA A 167 -11.21 9.37 2.51
C ALA A 167 -12.65 8.86 2.35
N ARG A 168 -13.59 9.50 3.00
CA ARG A 168 -15.02 9.15 2.87
C ARG A 168 -15.48 9.25 1.42
N ASN A 169 -15.13 10.33 0.74
CA ASN A 169 -15.47 10.52 -0.67
C ASN A 169 -14.85 9.44 -1.54
N ALA A 170 -13.59 9.10 -1.30
CA ALA A 170 -12.91 8.04 -2.03
C ALA A 170 -13.57 6.67 -1.81
N PHE A 171 -13.88 6.30 -0.55
CA PHE A 171 -14.56 5.03 -0.26
C PHE A 171 -15.97 4.99 -0.84
N SER A 172 -16.71 6.10 -0.82
CA SER A 172 -18.01 6.17 -1.49
C SER A 172 -17.90 5.92 -2.99
N ALA A 173 -16.98 6.59 -3.67
CA ALA A 173 -16.76 6.40 -5.10
C ALA A 173 -16.32 4.98 -5.45
N LEU A 174 -15.45 4.36 -4.63
CA LEU A 174 -15.03 2.97 -4.82
C LEU A 174 -16.17 1.99 -4.55
N SER A 175 -16.98 2.25 -3.53
CA SER A 175 -18.16 1.45 -3.23
C SER A 175 -19.19 1.49 -4.36
N GLU A 176 -19.44 2.66 -4.94
CA GLU A 176 -20.32 2.83 -6.10
C GLU A 176 -19.75 2.11 -7.35
N LEU A 177 -18.44 2.20 -7.58
CA LEU A 177 -17.80 1.53 -8.69
C LEU A 177 -17.86 0.00 -8.58
N LEU A 178 -17.65 -0.55 -7.37
CA LEU A 178 -17.75 -1.99 -7.11
C LEU A 178 -19.21 -2.47 -7.24
N GLY A 179 -20.16 -1.68 -6.72
CA GLY A 179 -21.59 -2.01 -6.73
C GLY A 179 -21.85 -3.37 -6.08
N GLU A 180 -22.56 -4.24 -6.80
CA GLU A 180 -22.82 -5.64 -6.41
C GLU A 180 -21.82 -6.63 -7.02
N GLY A 181 -20.80 -6.12 -7.76
CA GLY A 181 -19.79 -6.94 -8.41
C GLY A 181 -18.86 -7.63 -7.42
N GLU A 182 -18.29 -8.74 -7.85
CA GLU A 182 -17.23 -9.42 -7.09
C GLU A 182 -15.92 -8.65 -7.18
N TRP A 183 -15.61 -8.15 -8.39
CA TRP A 183 -14.39 -7.43 -8.71
C TRP A 183 -14.70 -6.08 -9.33
N PHE A 184 -13.78 -5.15 -9.23
CA PHE A 184 -13.92 -3.83 -9.81
C PHE A 184 -14.07 -3.90 -11.33
N PHE A 185 -14.85 -2.98 -11.90
CA PHE A 185 -15.22 -2.93 -13.31
C PHE A 185 -15.94 -4.18 -13.83
N SER A 186 -16.65 -4.90 -12.94
CA SER A 186 -17.39 -6.11 -13.29
C SER A 186 -16.55 -7.16 -14.04
N GLN A 187 -15.27 -7.22 -13.74
CA GLN A 187 -14.37 -8.22 -14.33
C GLN A 187 -14.66 -9.60 -13.76
N SER A 188 -14.31 -10.65 -14.51
CA SER A 188 -14.45 -12.05 -14.08
C SER A 188 -13.32 -12.50 -13.14
N GLN A 189 -12.23 -11.72 -13.06
CA GLN A 189 -11.07 -11.99 -12.21
C GLN A 189 -10.56 -10.70 -11.58
N PRO A 190 -9.89 -10.77 -10.42
CA PRO A 190 -9.37 -9.60 -9.76
C PRO A 190 -8.22 -8.97 -10.56
N SER A 191 -8.20 -7.65 -10.59
CA SER A 191 -7.25 -6.82 -11.29
C SER A 191 -6.18 -6.23 -10.35
N MET A 192 -5.26 -5.44 -10.92
CA MET A 192 -4.31 -4.66 -10.13
C MET A 192 -5.01 -3.61 -9.26
N LEU A 193 -6.17 -3.09 -9.70
CA LEU A 193 -6.97 -2.18 -8.90
C LEU A 193 -7.51 -2.89 -7.65
N ASP A 194 -8.03 -4.13 -7.81
CA ASP A 194 -8.47 -4.96 -6.68
C ASP A 194 -7.34 -5.23 -5.69
N ALA A 195 -6.13 -5.57 -6.17
CA ALA A 195 -4.96 -5.76 -5.32
C ALA A 195 -4.57 -4.48 -4.56
N SER A 196 -4.74 -3.32 -5.20
CA SER A 196 -4.43 -2.04 -4.59
C SER A 196 -5.46 -1.68 -3.50
N ILE A 197 -6.74 -1.79 -3.80
CA ILE A 197 -7.83 -1.48 -2.86
C ILE A 197 -7.80 -2.48 -1.69
N PHE A 198 -7.59 -3.77 -1.97
CA PHE A 198 -7.40 -4.78 -0.95
C PHE A 198 -6.27 -4.42 0.02
N ALA A 199 -5.11 -4.02 -0.49
CA ALA A 199 -3.98 -3.68 0.37
C ALA A 199 -4.31 -2.55 1.36
N TYR A 200 -5.06 -1.53 0.93
CA TYR A 200 -5.47 -0.44 1.80
C TYR A 200 -6.55 -0.86 2.79
N THR A 201 -7.61 -1.48 2.29
CA THR A 201 -8.73 -1.91 3.15
C THR A 201 -8.29 -2.94 4.18
N HIS A 202 -7.39 -3.87 3.79
CA HIS A 202 -6.85 -4.86 4.71
C HIS A 202 -6.08 -4.22 5.85
N LEU A 203 -5.14 -3.33 5.55
CA LEU A 203 -4.35 -2.66 6.58
C LEU A 203 -5.17 -1.80 7.53
N ILE A 204 -6.16 -1.08 6.99
CA ILE A 204 -7.04 -0.24 7.81
C ILE A 204 -7.93 -1.09 8.71
N LEU A 205 -8.39 -2.25 8.23
CA LEU A 205 -9.28 -3.15 8.97
C LEU A 205 -8.54 -4.25 9.73
N ASP A 206 -7.21 -4.26 9.72
CA ASP A 206 -6.42 -5.27 10.42
C ASP A 206 -6.40 -4.99 11.92
N GLU A 207 -7.05 -5.86 12.68
CA GLU A 207 -7.12 -5.79 14.14
C GLU A 207 -5.79 -6.15 14.81
N GLU A 208 -4.93 -6.95 14.16
CA GLU A 208 -3.62 -7.33 14.71
C GLU A 208 -2.67 -6.14 14.84
N LEU A 209 -2.88 -5.10 14.04
CA LEU A 209 -2.12 -3.86 14.15
C LEU A 209 -2.42 -3.10 15.44
N SER A 210 -3.56 -3.38 16.08
CA SER A 210 -3.93 -2.78 17.38
C SER A 210 -3.92 -1.24 17.32
N TRP A 211 -4.62 -0.68 16.36
CA TRP A 211 -4.76 0.77 16.20
C TRP A 211 -5.30 1.42 17.47
N GLY A 212 -4.60 2.41 18.03
CA GLY A 212 -5.08 3.20 19.16
C GLY A 212 -6.23 4.14 18.79
N SER A 213 -6.23 4.61 17.54
CA SER A 213 -7.34 5.33 16.89
C SER A 213 -7.35 4.96 15.42
N ASN A 214 -8.53 4.72 14.85
CA ASN A 214 -8.70 4.35 13.46
C ASN A 214 -9.99 4.92 12.88
N GLY A 215 -9.99 6.22 12.60
CA GLY A 215 -11.12 6.92 11.98
C GLY A 215 -11.46 6.39 10.59
N LEU A 216 -10.45 5.90 9.85
CA LEU A 216 -10.63 5.34 8.51
C LEU A 216 -11.40 4.01 8.52
N ALA A 217 -11.18 3.14 9.50
CA ALA A 217 -11.94 1.91 9.63
C ALA A 217 -13.44 2.18 9.78
N THR A 218 -13.80 3.22 10.53
CA THR A 218 -15.20 3.65 10.66
C THR A 218 -15.79 4.11 9.33
N GLN A 219 -15.01 4.73 8.44
CA GLN A 219 -15.47 5.12 7.11
C GLN A 219 -15.66 3.91 6.19
N ILE A 220 -14.70 2.98 6.16
CA ILE A 220 -14.80 1.75 5.34
C ILE A 220 -15.98 0.88 5.80
N ALA A 221 -16.20 0.75 7.11
CA ALA A 221 -17.28 -0.06 7.66
C ALA A 221 -18.68 0.37 7.20
N ARG A 222 -18.85 1.59 6.70
CA ARG A 222 -20.11 2.07 6.09
C ARG A 222 -20.38 1.48 4.72
N HIS A 223 -19.37 0.88 4.09
CA HIS A 223 -19.40 0.32 2.74
C HIS A 223 -19.21 -1.19 2.80
N GLN A 224 -20.29 -1.93 3.09
CA GLN A 224 -20.23 -3.37 3.31
C GLN A 224 -19.65 -4.13 2.11
N ASN A 225 -19.89 -3.65 0.88
CA ASN A 225 -19.32 -4.26 -0.32
C ASN A 225 -17.79 -4.18 -0.37
N LEU A 226 -17.17 -3.10 0.12
CA LEU A 226 -15.71 -2.99 0.24
C LEU A 226 -15.16 -3.94 1.32
N VAL A 227 -15.86 -4.08 2.44
CA VAL A 227 -15.52 -5.06 3.49
C VAL A 227 -15.62 -6.48 2.93
N ASN A 228 -16.70 -6.78 2.21
CA ASN A 228 -16.90 -8.09 1.57
C ASN A 228 -15.84 -8.39 0.51
N HIS A 229 -15.46 -7.39 -0.30
CA HIS A 229 -14.35 -7.50 -1.25
C HIS A 229 -13.03 -7.87 -0.54
N ARG A 230 -12.69 -7.16 0.53
CA ARG A 230 -11.49 -7.47 1.35
C ARG A 230 -11.52 -8.90 1.88
N ASN A 231 -12.65 -9.34 2.44
CA ASN A 231 -12.79 -10.68 3.00
C ASN A 231 -12.71 -11.76 1.93
N ARG A 232 -13.34 -11.54 0.77
CA ARG A 232 -13.25 -12.45 -0.39
C ARG A 232 -11.80 -12.64 -0.84
N VAL A 233 -11.03 -11.56 -0.94
CA VAL A 233 -9.61 -11.66 -1.31
C VAL A 233 -8.84 -12.48 -0.28
N LEU A 234 -9.08 -12.27 1.01
CA LEU A 234 -8.42 -13.06 2.07
C LEU A 234 -8.78 -14.54 1.97
N GLU A 235 -10.05 -14.88 1.81
CA GLU A 235 -10.53 -16.27 1.75
C GLU A 235 -10.03 -17.02 0.52
N GLN A 236 -9.90 -16.33 -0.62
CA GLN A 236 -9.56 -16.99 -1.89
C GLN A 236 -8.07 -17.03 -2.20
N TYR A 237 -7.30 -16.09 -1.66
CA TYR A 237 -5.91 -15.87 -2.08
C TYR A 237 -4.87 -15.85 -0.95
N PHE A 238 -5.31 -15.87 0.32
CA PHE A 238 -4.42 -15.89 1.49
C PHE A 238 -4.81 -16.94 2.50
#